data_62b6ef067604ba8cfd727abe4c4aa3e0
#
_entry.id   62b6ef067604ba8cfd727abe4c4aa3e0
#
_cell.length_a   1.000
_cell.length_b   1.000
_cell.length_c   1.000
_cell.angle_alpha   90.00
_cell.angle_beta   90.00
_cell.angle_gamma   90.00
#
_symmetry.space_group_name_H-M   'P 1'
#
loop_
_entity.id
_entity.type
_entity.pdbx_description
1 polymer ?
#
loop_
_entity_poly.entity_id
_entity_poly.type
_entity_poly.pdbx_seq_one_letter_code
_entity_poly.pdbx_strand_id
1 'polypeptide(L)'
;EQSYCAMSLGLMQGRLLPPVGGHIQEFPKNWKDEFALLNECGLDSVEWLLTKGSISFNPALRDPQSVVGYPISSICVDTLVDEGIHDSEYLREALEPLCRLISEHPFVKTITIPLLEESSMEDGFKRKKFLGCMVQIAQLYPNINFSFEAELGIKELDEIVSLCDNFYVTYDTGNITSYGLDHAEYISTFSKKINNVHLKDRNFGARTVEPTQGDTDFK
;
A
#
# COMPACT_ATOMS: atom_id res chain seq x y z
N GLU A 1 -29.28 11.25 5.12
CA GLU A 1 -28.71 10.07 5.80
C GLU A 1 -27.25 9.96 5.41
N GLN A 2 -26.35 10.32 6.33
CA GLN A 2 -24.91 10.05 6.16
C GLN A 2 -24.74 8.54 6.32
N SER A 3 -24.51 7.85 5.22
CA SER A 3 -24.06 6.47 5.24
C SER A 3 -22.66 6.44 5.85
N TYR A 4 -22.58 6.09 7.12
CA TYR A 4 -21.29 5.74 7.72
C TYR A 4 -20.82 4.48 7.03
N CYS A 5 -19.80 4.61 6.18
CA CYS A 5 -19.06 3.45 5.70
C CYS A 5 -18.44 2.79 6.92
N ALA A 6 -18.79 1.54 7.21
CA ALA A 6 -18.18 0.82 8.31
C ALA A 6 -16.68 0.76 8.07
N MET A 7 -15.89 1.29 9.00
CA MET A 7 -14.45 1.25 8.94
C MET A 7 -13.99 -0.19 9.18
N SER A 8 -13.26 -0.78 8.24
CA SER A 8 -12.64 -2.10 8.40
C SER A 8 -11.30 -1.94 9.10
N LEU A 9 -11.07 -2.73 10.13
CA LEU A 9 -9.81 -2.77 10.86
C LEU A 9 -8.99 -3.98 10.39
N GLY A 10 -7.81 -3.74 9.85
CA GLY A 10 -6.94 -4.78 9.31
C GLY A 10 -5.51 -4.69 9.81
N LEU A 11 -4.70 -5.59 9.30
CA LEU A 11 -3.26 -5.57 9.53
C LEU A 11 -2.49 -5.87 8.23
N MET A 12 -1.24 -5.44 8.19
CA MET A 12 -0.29 -5.87 7.18
C MET A 12 0.04 -7.35 7.39
N GLN A 13 0.02 -8.14 6.33
CA GLN A 13 0.31 -9.58 6.36
C GLN A 13 1.65 -9.89 7.05
N GLY A 14 1.66 -10.99 7.81
CA GLY A 14 2.80 -11.45 8.58
C GLY A 14 2.87 -10.91 10.01
N ARG A 15 1.94 -10.04 10.44
CA ARG A 15 1.97 -9.42 11.78
C ARG A 15 1.45 -10.30 12.91
N LEU A 16 0.62 -11.32 12.61
CA LEU A 16 0.14 -12.30 13.60
C LEU A 16 0.96 -13.58 13.61
N LEU A 17 1.93 -13.72 12.72
CA LEU A 17 2.78 -14.90 12.60
C LEU A 17 4.21 -14.59 13.01
N PRO A 18 5.00 -15.61 13.39
CA PRO A 18 6.42 -15.41 13.66
C PRO A 18 7.14 -14.78 12.45
N PRO A 19 8.09 -13.85 12.69
CA PRO A 19 8.84 -13.21 11.62
C PRO A 19 9.57 -14.21 10.73
N VAL A 20 9.51 -14.01 9.42
CA VAL A 20 10.23 -14.87 8.45
C VAL A 20 11.69 -14.45 8.39
N GLY A 21 12.60 -15.35 8.78
CA GLY A 21 14.03 -15.05 8.80
C GLY A 21 14.41 -13.88 9.72
N GLY A 22 13.59 -13.58 10.73
CA GLY A 22 13.79 -12.43 11.61
C GLY A 22 13.26 -11.11 11.06
N HIS A 23 12.65 -11.10 9.87
CA HIS A 23 12.07 -9.92 9.22
C HIS A 23 10.55 -9.93 9.36
N ILE A 24 9.99 -8.84 9.91
CA ILE A 24 8.54 -8.64 10.01
C ILE A 24 7.93 -8.36 8.63
N GLN A 25 8.66 -7.62 7.78
CA GLN A 25 8.23 -7.21 6.45
C GLN A 25 8.57 -8.29 5.42
N GLU A 26 8.02 -9.52 5.61
CA GLU A 26 8.20 -10.62 4.67
C GLU A 26 6.93 -11.47 4.62
N PHE A 27 6.67 -12.07 3.45
CA PHE A 27 5.48 -12.88 3.21
C PHE A 27 5.58 -14.24 3.92
N PRO A 28 4.62 -14.58 4.81
CA PRO A 28 4.65 -15.86 5.53
C PRO A 28 4.18 -17.02 4.65
N LYS A 29 4.95 -18.12 4.62
CA LYS A 29 4.57 -19.32 3.84
C LYS A 29 3.28 -19.98 4.35
N ASN A 30 3.03 -19.89 5.64
CA ASN A 30 1.80 -20.38 6.29
C ASN A 30 0.71 -19.31 6.41
N TRP A 31 0.57 -18.47 5.40
CA TRP A 31 -0.32 -17.32 5.36
C TRP A 31 -1.79 -17.61 5.72
N LYS A 32 -2.27 -18.84 5.51
CA LYS A 32 -3.66 -19.23 5.86
C LYS A 32 -3.90 -19.22 7.37
N ASP A 33 -2.87 -19.49 8.16
CA ASP A 33 -2.98 -19.53 9.63
C ASP A 33 -3.25 -18.11 10.17
N GLU A 34 -2.76 -17.09 9.50
CA GLU A 34 -2.99 -15.69 9.88
C GLU A 34 -4.48 -15.31 9.80
N PHE A 35 -5.20 -15.81 8.78
CA PHE A 35 -6.63 -15.55 8.65
C PHE A 35 -7.46 -16.22 9.77
N ALA A 36 -7.02 -17.35 10.29
CA ALA A 36 -7.67 -17.94 11.46
C ALA A 36 -7.49 -17.07 12.70
N LEU A 37 -6.30 -16.47 12.89
CA LEU A 37 -5.99 -15.59 14.01
C LEU A 37 -6.69 -14.22 13.93
N LEU A 38 -7.06 -13.73 12.73
CA LEU A 38 -7.78 -12.47 12.57
C LEU A 38 -9.02 -12.38 13.44
N ASN A 39 -9.87 -13.41 13.40
CA ASN A 39 -11.13 -13.45 14.15
C ASN A 39 -10.88 -13.41 15.67
N GLU A 40 -9.82 -14.09 16.14
CA GLU A 40 -9.45 -14.10 17.57
C GLU A 40 -8.97 -12.71 18.02
N CYS A 41 -8.36 -11.93 17.13
CA CYS A 41 -7.89 -10.57 17.40
C CYS A 41 -8.97 -9.50 17.15
N GLY A 42 -10.15 -9.85 16.67
CA GLY A 42 -11.21 -8.89 16.34
C GLY A 42 -10.86 -8.00 15.14
N LEU A 43 -10.09 -8.53 14.19
CA LEU A 43 -9.69 -7.84 12.96
C LEU A 43 -10.50 -8.35 11.77
N ASP A 44 -10.72 -7.48 10.79
CA ASP A 44 -11.61 -7.75 9.65
C ASP A 44 -10.86 -8.24 8.41
N SER A 45 -9.61 -7.82 8.21
CA SER A 45 -8.89 -8.05 6.94
C SER A 45 -7.38 -8.04 7.08
N VAL A 46 -6.73 -8.57 6.03
CA VAL A 46 -5.27 -8.50 5.85
C VAL A 46 -4.98 -7.61 4.64
N GLU A 47 -4.03 -6.69 4.75
CA GLU A 47 -3.35 -6.13 3.58
C GLU A 47 -2.29 -7.14 3.13
N TRP A 48 -2.49 -7.70 1.94
CA TRP A 48 -1.63 -8.73 1.38
C TRP A 48 -0.27 -8.16 1.00
N LEU A 49 0.80 -8.89 1.29
CA LEU A 49 2.16 -8.43 1.07
C LEU A 49 2.80 -9.15 -0.12
N LEU A 50 3.34 -8.40 -1.06
CA LEU A 50 4.13 -8.90 -2.17
C LEU A 50 5.57 -8.39 -2.04
N THR A 51 6.45 -9.26 -1.55
CA THR A 51 7.87 -8.96 -1.35
C THR A 51 8.74 -9.60 -2.43
N LYS A 52 9.94 -9.11 -2.64
CA LYS A 52 10.93 -9.69 -3.56
C LYS A 52 11.21 -11.16 -3.22
N GLY A 53 11.31 -11.49 -1.93
CA GLY A 53 11.53 -12.86 -1.47
C GLY A 53 10.37 -13.82 -1.75
N SER A 54 9.15 -13.30 -1.93
CA SER A 54 7.93 -14.12 -2.09
C SER A 54 7.47 -14.30 -3.54
N ILE A 55 7.95 -13.52 -4.50
CA ILE A 55 7.46 -13.51 -5.90
C ILE A 55 7.37 -14.92 -6.51
N SER A 56 8.34 -15.79 -6.23
CA SER A 56 8.38 -17.14 -6.82
C SER A 56 7.31 -18.11 -6.31
N PHE A 57 6.72 -17.84 -5.14
CA PHE A 57 5.74 -18.72 -4.49
C PHE A 57 4.50 -18.01 -3.94
N ASN A 58 4.42 -16.69 -4.07
CA ASN A 58 3.28 -15.92 -3.54
C ASN A 58 1.98 -16.32 -4.27
N PRO A 59 0.94 -16.79 -3.54
CA PRO A 59 -0.29 -17.27 -4.16
C PRO A 59 -1.01 -16.24 -5.01
N ALA A 60 -0.94 -14.95 -4.66
CA ALA A 60 -1.55 -13.89 -5.46
C ALA A 60 -1.02 -13.86 -6.92
N LEU A 61 0.21 -14.34 -7.15
CA LEU A 61 0.83 -14.41 -8.47
C LEU A 61 0.83 -15.81 -9.08
N ARG A 62 0.83 -16.87 -8.25
CA ARG A 62 1.05 -18.25 -8.71
C ARG A 62 -0.21 -19.10 -8.72
N ASP A 63 -1.15 -18.79 -7.84
CA ASP A 63 -2.43 -19.48 -7.71
C ASP A 63 -3.49 -18.49 -7.16
N PRO A 64 -3.86 -17.45 -7.93
CA PRO A 64 -4.76 -16.40 -7.47
C PRO A 64 -6.15 -16.93 -7.07
N GLN A 65 -6.58 -18.06 -7.63
CA GLN A 65 -7.82 -18.70 -7.24
C GLN A 65 -7.81 -19.15 -5.78
N SER A 66 -6.65 -19.52 -5.24
CA SER A 66 -6.52 -19.97 -3.84
C SER A 66 -6.72 -18.85 -2.82
N VAL A 67 -6.62 -17.59 -3.22
CA VAL A 67 -6.81 -16.42 -2.35
C VAL A 67 -8.20 -15.78 -2.48
N VAL A 68 -8.99 -16.19 -3.45
CA VAL A 68 -10.37 -15.71 -3.61
C VAL A 68 -11.22 -16.13 -2.40
N GLY A 69 -11.94 -15.17 -1.83
CA GLY A 69 -12.81 -15.39 -0.67
C GLY A 69 -12.16 -15.15 0.70
N TYR A 70 -10.84 -14.96 0.76
CA TYR A 70 -10.20 -14.45 1.98
C TYR A 70 -10.42 -12.95 2.13
N PRO A 71 -10.55 -12.44 3.37
CA PRO A 71 -10.77 -11.00 3.62
C PRO A 71 -9.47 -10.21 3.42
N ILE A 72 -9.18 -9.89 2.14
CA ILE A 72 -8.01 -9.10 1.73
C ILE A 72 -8.48 -7.69 1.38
N SER A 73 -7.98 -6.68 2.12
CA SER A 73 -8.36 -5.28 1.91
C SER A 73 -7.65 -4.64 0.72
N SER A 74 -6.38 -4.96 0.57
CA SER A 74 -5.47 -4.41 -0.44
C SER A 74 -4.28 -5.34 -0.64
N ILE A 75 -3.50 -5.13 -1.70
CA ILE A 75 -2.22 -5.78 -1.89
C ILE A 75 -1.12 -4.71 -1.95
N CYS A 76 -0.18 -4.77 -1.00
CA CYS A 76 0.99 -3.91 -0.98
C CYS A 76 2.11 -4.52 -1.82
N VAL A 77 2.52 -3.83 -2.87
CA VAL A 77 3.60 -4.25 -3.75
C VAL A 77 4.93 -3.74 -3.20
N ASP A 78 5.36 -4.31 -2.08
CA ASP A 78 6.54 -3.92 -1.32
C ASP A 78 7.85 -4.07 -2.14
N THR A 79 7.87 -5.02 -3.08
CA THR A 79 9.00 -5.19 -4.00
C THR A 79 9.37 -3.92 -4.77
N LEU A 80 8.47 -2.94 -4.89
CA LEU A 80 8.73 -1.69 -5.63
C LEU A 80 9.70 -0.75 -4.91
N VAL A 81 9.92 -0.91 -3.60
CA VAL A 81 10.91 -0.08 -2.87
C VAL A 81 12.36 -0.50 -3.14
N ASP A 82 12.57 -1.72 -3.62
CA ASP A 82 13.90 -2.27 -3.87
C ASP A 82 14.58 -1.70 -5.12
N GLU A 83 13.78 -1.26 -6.09
CA GLU A 83 14.27 -0.73 -7.37
C GLU A 83 13.41 0.46 -7.80
N GLY A 84 14.02 1.46 -8.45
CA GLY A 84 13.32 2.69 -8.81
C GLY A 84 12.23 2.51 -9.85
N ILE A 85 10.97 2.70 -9.49
CA ILE A 85 9.80 2.59 -10.38
C ILE A 85 9.65 3.75 -11.41
N HIS A 86 10.61 4.67 -11.43
CA HIS A 86 10.77 5.59 -12.56
C HIS A 86 11.31 4.88 -13.82
N ASP A 87 11.83 3.66 -13.69
CA ASP A 87 12.04 2.74 -14.81
C ASP A 87 10.70 2.14 -15.24
N SER A 88 10.26 2.51 -16.45
CA SER A 88 8.95 2.11 -16.97
C SER A 88 8.86 0.63 -17.28
N GLU A 89 9.97 -0.04 -17.63
CA GLU A 89 10.00 -1.47 -17.88
C GLU A 89 9.79 -2.23 -16.57
N TYR A 90 10.57 -1.90 -15.54
CA TYR A 90 10.44 -2.48 -14.22
C TYR A 90 9.03 -2.27 -13.61
N LEU A 91 8.47 -1.06 -13.71
CA LEU A 91 7.13 -0.77 -13.22
C LEU A 91 6.06 -1.64 -13.92
N ARG A 92 6.15 -1.80 -15.24
CA ARG A 92 5.23 -2.65 -15.99
C ARG A 92 5.38 -4.12 -15.62
N GLU A 93 6.60 -4.62 -15.57
CA GLU A 93 6.88 -6.01 -15.18
C GLU A 93 6.35 -6.36 -13.79
N ALA A 94 6.41 -5.42 -12.85
CA ALA A 94 5.90 -5.60 -11.50
C ALA A 94 4.35 -5.51 -11.42
N LEU A 95 3.72 -4.57 -12.10
CA LEU A 95 2.29 -4.27 -11.93
C LEU A 95 1.38 -4.95 -12.97
N GLU A 96 1.73 -4.99 -14.24
CA GLU A 96 0.80 -5.48 -15.27
C GLU A 96 0.39 -6.96 -15.09
N PRO A 97 1.30 -7.89 -14.74
CA PRO A 97 0.90 -9.26 -14.45
C PRO A 97 -0.07 -9.35 -13.26
N LEU A 98 0.19 -8.60 -12.19
CA LEU A 98 -0.68 -8.54 -11.03
C LEU A 98 -2.06 -7.96 -11.38
N CYS A 99 -2.11 -6.84 -12.12
CA CYS A 99 -3.36 -6.22 -12.56
C CYS A 99 -4.20 -7.17 -13.42
N ARG A 100 -3.56 -7.94 -14.30
CA ARG A 100 -4.23 -8.95 -15.12
C ARG A 100 -4.84 -10.05 -14.25
N LEU A 101 -4.07 -10.59 -13.31
CA LEU A 101 -4.53 -11.64 -12.40
C LEU A 101 -5.70 -11.16 -11.52
N ILE A 102 -5.65 -9.93 -11.00
CA ILE A 102 -6.75 -9.33 -10.24
C ILE A 102 -7.99 -9.16 -11.12
N SER A 103 -7.83 -8.81 -12.39
CA SER A 103 -8.95 -8.64 -13.33
C SER A 103 -9.62 -9.98 -13.68
N GLU A 104 -8.82 -11.05 -13.79
CA GLU A 104 -9.31 -12.41 -14.07
C GLU A 104 -9.89 -13.09 -12.82
N HIS A 105 -9.31 -12.83 -11.66
CA HIS A 105 -9.64 -13.42 -10.37
C HIS A 105 -9.76 -12.29 -9.32
N PRO A 106 -10.91 -11.61 -9.21
CA PRO A 106 -11.06 -10.42 -8.37
C PRO A 106 -11.11 -10.78 -6.88
N PHE A 107 -9.93 -10.94 -6.26
CA PHE A 107 -9.77 -11.18 -4.83
C PHE A 107 -9.47 -9.90 -4.04
N VAL A 108 -9.11 -8.81 -4.71
CA VAL A 108 -8.81 -7.50 -4.13
C VAL A 108 -9.16 -6.41 -5.14
N LYS A 109 -9.40 -5.19 -4.67
CA LYS A 109 -9.69 -4.04 -5.54
C LYS A 109 -8.58 -2.99 -5.52
N THR A 110 -7.80 -2.94 -4.46
CA THR A 110 -6.80 -1.90 -4.23
C THR A 110 -5.38 -2.48 -4.24
N ILE A 111 -4.51 -1.84 -5.00
CA ILE A 111 -3.06 -2.06 -4.97
C ILE A 111 -2.42 -0.87 -4.26
N THR A 112 -1.72 -1.13 -3.17
CA THR A 112 -0.89 -0.13 -2.48
C THR A 112 0.48 -0.08 -3.12
N ILE A 113 0.87 1.11 -3.57
CA ILE A 113 2.14 1.38 -4.25
C ILE A 113 2.99 2.28 -3.35
N PRO A 114 4.06 1.77 -2.74
CA PRO A 114 4.96 2.57 -1.93
C PRO A 114 5.84 3.45 -2.83
N LEU A 115 5.73 4.76 -2.68
CA LEU A 115 6.60 5.77 -3.31
C LEU A 115 7.69 6.20 -2.31
N LEU A 116 8.45 5.22 -1.85
CA LEU A 116 9.42 5.31 -0.76
C LEU A 116 10.79 4.80 -1.24
N GLU A 117 11.83 5.13 -0.52
CA GLU A 117 13.20 4.64 -0.75
C GLU A 117 13.66 4.84 -2.20
N GLU A 118 14.04 3.77 -2.93
CA GLU A 118 14.48 3.87 -4.33
C GLU A 118 13.35 4.34 -5.26
N SER A 119 12.09 4.16 -4.84
CA SER A 119 10.89 4.61 -5.55
C SER A 119 10.37 5.97 -5.09
N SER A 120 11.17 6.74 -4.33
CA SER A 120 10.84 8.11 -3.96
C SER A 120 10.58 8.99 -5.18
N MET A 121 9.54 9.80 -5.09
CA MET A 121 9.09 10.71 -6.15
C MET A 121 9.42 12.19 -5.86
N GLU A 122 10.34 12.45 -4.93
CA GLU A 122 10.82 13.82 -4.65
C GLU A 122 11.51 14.44 -5.88
N ASP A 123 12.28 13.66 -6.63
CA ASP A 123 12.88 14.08 -7.89
C ASP A 123 11.82 14.24 -8.98
N GLY A 124 11.63 15.47 -9.45
CA GLY A 124 10.59 15.81 -10.44
C GLY A 124 10.78 15.12 -11.80
N PHE A 125 12.01 14.77 -12.21
CA PHE A 125 12.26 14.05 -13.44
C PHE A 125 11.88 12.57 -13.30
N LYS A 126 12.24 11.93 -12.19
CA LYS A 126 11.81 10.56 -11.85
C LYS A 126 10.28 10.49 -11.78
N ARG A 127 9.65 11.46 -11.07
CA ARG A 127 8.19 11.57 -10.96
C ARG A 127 7.52 11.67 -12.33
N LYS A 128 8.03 12.50 -13.23
CA LYS A 128 7.47 12.63 -14.58
C LYS A 128 7.55 11.33 -15.38
N LYS A 129 8.67 10.61 -15.30
CA LYS A 129 8.82 9.30 -15.96
C LYS A 129 7.84 8.28 -15.40
N PHE A 130 7.75 8.17 -14.07
CA PHE A 130 6.81 7.31 -13.38
C PHE A 130 5.37 7.57 -13.84
N LEU A 131 4.94 8.83 -13.81
CA LEU A 131 3.58 9.21 -14.20
C LEU A 131 3.26 8.89 -15.65
N GLY A 132 4.21 9.04 -16.57
CA GLY A 132 4.03 8.68 -17.98
C GLY A 132 3.69 7.20 -18.19
N CYS A 133 4.19 6.32 -17.33
CA CYS A 133 3.88 4.89 -17.35
C CYS A 133 2.64 4.55 -16.50
N MET A 134 2.58 5.07 -15.27
CA MET A 134 1.53 4.73 -14.32
C MET A 134 0.12 5.12 -14.79
N VAL A 135 -0.01 6.28 -15.43
CA VAL A 135 -1.29 6.72 -16.02
C VAL A 135 -1.77 5.74 -17.09
N GLN A 136 -0.87 5.22 -17.94
CA GLN A 136 -1.23 4.21 -18.94
C GLN A 136 -1.71 2.92 -18.30
N ILE A 137 -1.03 2.44 -17.25
CA ILE A 137 -1.46 1.25 -16.50
C ILE A 137 -2.84 1.49 -15.88
N ALA A 138 -3.06 2.63 -15.24
CA ALA A 138 -4.34 2.96 -14.62
C ALA A 138 -5.50 3.02 -15.63
N GLN A 139 -5.26 3.51 -16.84
CA GLN A 139 -6.26 3.54 -17.92
C GLN A 139 -6.57 2.15 -18.48
N LEU A 140 -5.59 1.24 -18.51
CA LEU A 140 -5.80 -0.14 -18.92
C LEU A 140 -6.60 -0.95 -17.88
N TYR A 141 -6.51 -0.59 -16.61
CA TYR A 141 -7.15 -1.30 -15.50
C TYR A 141 -8.05 -0.37 -14.67
N PRO A 142 -9.13 0.18 -15.24
CA PRO A 142 -9.95 1.22 -14.59
C PRO A 142 -10.71 0.73 -13.35
N ASN A 143 -10.86 -0.58 -13.18
CA ASN A 143 -11.54 -1.18 -12.03
C ASN A 143 -10.60 -1.47 -10.84
N ILE A 144 -9.30 -1.23 -11.01
CA ILE A 144 -8.31 -1.38 -9.94
C ILE A 144 -8.01 0.01 -9.38
N ASN A 145 -8.04 0.13 -8.07
CA ASN A 145 -7.62 1.33 -7.35
C ASN A 145 -6.11 1.25 -7.08
N PHE A 146 -5.38 2.28 -7.45
CA PHE A 146 -3.95 2.42 -7.17
C PHE A 146 -3.79 3.42 -6.04
N SER A 147 -3.37 2.96 -4.88
CA SER A 147 -3.24 3.76 -3.66
C SER A 147 -1.77 4.03 -3.35
N PHE A 148 -1.37 5.28 -3.35
CA PHE A 148 0.03 5.67 -3.16
C PHE A 148 0.33 5.94 -1.69
N GLU A 149 1.29 5.22 -1.13
CA GLU A 149 1.92 5.51 0.15
C GLU A 149 3.21 6.30 -0.12
N ALA A 150 3.27 7.56 0.28
CA ALA A 150 4.36 8.44 -0.15
C ALA A 150 4.92 9.29 0.99
N GLU A 151 6.24 9.47 1.00
CA GLU A 151 6.95 10.58 1.65
C GLU A 151 7.16 11.68 0.59
N LEU A 152 6.17 12.55 0.44
CA LEU A 152 6.12 13.55 -0.61
C LEU A 152 5.31 14.76 -0.13
N GLY A 153 5.64 15.96 -0.61
CA GLY A 153 4.86 17.16 -0.30
C GLY A 153 3.40 17.02 -0.74
N ILE A 154 2.49 17.68 0.00
CA ILE A 154 1.05 17.62 -0.27
C ILE A 154 0.73 18.04 -1.72
N LYS A 155 1.36 19.10 -2.20
CA LYS A 155 1.16 19.59 -3.55
C LYS A 155 1.59 18.59 -4.63
N GLU A 156 2.77 18.02 -4.47
CA GLU A 156 3.32 17.03 -5.40
C GLU A 156 2.48 15.74 -5.42
N LEU A 157 1.97 15.31 -4.28
CA LEU A 157 1.08 14.15 -4.19
C LEU A 157 -0.28 14.44 -4.81
N ASP A 158 -0.83 15.65 -4.62
CA ASP A 158 -2.09 16.07 -5.24
C ASP A 158 -1.97 16.09 -6.76
N GLU A 159 -0.84 16.57 -7.30
CA GLU A 159 -0.55 16.50 -8.73
C GLU A 159 -0.58 15.06 -9.26
N ILE A 160 -0.11 14.08 -8.48
CA ILE A 160 -0.14 12.66 -8.85
C ILE A 160 -1.58 12.13 -8.85
N VAL A 161 -2.28 12.26 -7.72
CA VAL A 161 -3.58 11.59 -7.54
C VAL A 161 -4.72 12.23 -8.32
N SER A 162 -4.53 13.46 -8.79
CA SER A 162 -5.50 14.15 -9.64
C SER A 162 -5.50 13.69 -11.11
N LEU A 163 -4.50 12.90 -11.54
CA LEU A 163 -4.36 12.48 -12.94
C LEU A 163 -5.34 11.39 -13.37
N CYS A 164 -5.79 10.55 -12.45
CA CYS A 164 -6.71 9.45 -12.74
C CYS A 164 -7.75 9.30 -11.64
N ASP A 165 -8.97 8.92 -12.02
CA ASP A 165 -10.08 8.71 -11.08
C ASP A 165 -9.79 7.57 -10.10
N ASN A 166 -9.07 6.54 -10.56
CA ASN A 166 -8.68 5.36 -9.79
C ASN A 166 -7.33 5.50 -9.06
N PHE A 167 -6.80 6.71 -8.95
CA PHE A 167 -5.67 7.04 -8.07
C PHE A 167 -6.17 7.46 -6.70
N TYR A 168 -5.57 6.90 -5.67
CA TYR A 168 -5.91 7.09 -4.27
C TYR A 168 -4.65 7.30 -3.41
N VAL A 169 -4.87 7.57 -2.14
CA VAL A 169 -3.82 7.79 -1.14
C VAL A 169 -3.93 6.74 -0.05
N THR A 170 -2.83 6.09 0.27
CA THR A 170 -2.62 5.39 1.54
C THR A 170 -2.02 6.38 2.53
N TYR A 171 -2.82 6.78 3.52
CA TYR A 171 -2.39 7.70 4.56
C TYR A 171 -1.64 6.93 5.65
N ASP A 172 -0.31 7.04 5.68
CA ASP A 172 0.54 6.48 6.72
C ASP A 172 0.88 7.56 7.75
N THR A 173 0.34 7.44 8.95
CA THR A 173 0.49 8.46 10.01
C THR A 173 1.96 8.68 10.41
N GLY A 174 2.75 7.62 10.43
CA GLY A 174 4.17 7.70 10.76
C GLY A 174 4.99 8.39 9.66
N ASN A 175 4.69 8.11 8.38
CA ASN A 175 5.38 8.74 7.26
C ASN A 175 5.08 10.25 7.21
N ILE A 176 3.84 10.66 7.43
CA ILE A 176 3.45 12.08 7.48
C ILE A 176 4.17 12.80 8.63
N THR A 177 4.22 12.20 9.82
CA THR A 177 4.97 12.72 10.97
C THR A 177 6.47 12.85 10.66
N SER A 178 7.08 11.77 10.14
CA SER A 178 8.51 11.73 9.85
C SER A 178 8.92 12.74 8.78
N TYR A 179 8.08 12.94 7.77
CA TYR A 179 8.32 13.91 6.70
C TYR A 179 8.00 15.36 7.11
N GLY A 180 7.36 15.55 8.27
CA GLY A 180 7.05 16.87 8.83
C GLY A 180 5.89 17.57 8.18
N LEU A 181 4.92 16.82 7.66
CA LEU A 181 3.69 17.38 7.10
C LEU A 181 2.63 17.58 8.20
N ASP A 182 1.74 18.55 7.96
CA ASP A 182 0.58 18.77 8.83
C ASP A 182 -0.51 17.73 8.52
N HIS A 183 -0.91 16.96 9.54
CA HIS A 183 -1.90 15.89 9.40
C HIS A 183 -3.28 16.42 9.02
N ALA A 184 -3.70 17.56 9.60
CA ALA A 184 -5.01 18.13 9.33
C ALA A 184 -5.11 18.67 7.90
N GLU A 185 -4.05 19.32 7.40
CA GLU A 185 -3.96 19.75 6.02
C GLU A 185 -3.97 18.57 5.05
N TYR A 186 -3.19 17.50 5.36
CA TYR A 186 -3.12 16.29 4.56
C TYR A 186 -4.48 15.61 4.46
N ILE A 187 -5.15 15.36 5.58
CA ILE A 187 -6.47 14.73 5.62
C ILE A 187 -7.52 15.61 4.90
N SER A 188 -7.50 16.92 5.13
CA SER A 188 -8.41 17.86 4.46
C SER A 188 -8.24 17.82 2.94
N THR A 189 -7.00 17.85 2.46
CA THR A 189 -6.70 17.82 1.02
C THR A 189 -7.12 16.52 0.37
N PHE A 190 -6.80 15.38 1.00
CA PHE A 190 -7.02 14.06 0.41
C PHE A 190 -8.26 13.33 0.92
N SER A 191 -9.19 13.99 1.62
CA SER A 191 -10.36 13.35 2.25
C SER A 191 -11.19 12.46 1.32
N LYS A 192 -11.26 12.78 0.02
CA LYS A 192 -11.99 11.99 -1.00
C LYS A 192 -11.12 10.96 -1.72
N LYS A 193 -9.82 11.00 -1.49
CA LYS A 193 -8.82 10.14 -2.13
C LYS A 193 -8.17 9.16 -1.16
N ILE A 194 -8.26 9.37 0.16
CA ILE A 194 -7.78 8.40 1.14
C ILE A 194 -8.71 7.18 1.12
N ASN A 195 -8.17 6.02 0.75
CA ASN A 195 -8.90 4.76 0.77
C ASN A 195 -8.23 3.68 1.62
N ASN A 196 -7.06 3.96 2.16
CA ASN A 196 -6.33 3.11 3.09
C ASN A 196 -5.60 3.96 4.12
N VAL A 197 -5.48 3.46 5.36
CA VAL A 197 -4.78 4.14 6.46
C VAL A 197 -3.84 3.15 7.12
N HIS A 198 -2.57 3.49 7.18
CA HIS A 198 -1.57 2.80 7.98
C HIS A 198 -1.34 3.55 9.29
N LEU A 199 -1.72 2.94 10.40
CA LEU A 199 -1.45 3.49 11.72
C LEU A 199 -0.05 3.07 12.15
N LYS A 200 0.86 4.02 12.13
CA LYS A 200 2.25 3.89 12.59
C LYS A 200 2.64 5.06 13.49
N ASP A 201 3.61 4.82 14.35
CA ASP A 201 4.26 5.87 15.10
C ASP A 201 5.74 5.98 14.69
N ARG A 202 6.19 7.20 14.42
CA ARG A 202 7.58 7.50 14.06
C ARG A 202 8.03 8.76 14.77
N ASN A 203 9.31 8.87 15.03
CA ASN A 203 9.93 10.14 15.37
C ASN A 203 10.14 10.99 14.11
N PHE A 204 10.11 12.29 14.27
CA PHE A 204 10.40 13.25 13.20
C PHE A 204 11.76 12.94 12.55
N GLY A 205 11.76 12.77 11.23
CA GLY A 205 12.97 12.45 10.47
C GLY A 205 13.62 11.09 10.79
N ALA A 206 12.91 10.18 11.49
CA ALA A 206 13.47 8.93 11.96
C ALA A 206 12.58 7.71 11.69
N ARG A 207 13.00 6.55 12.21
CA ARG A 207 12.35 5.25 12.01
C ARG A 207 11.08 5.06 12.85
N THR A 208 10.33 4.03 12.51
CA THR A 208 9.17 3.53 13.25
C THR A 208 9.54 3.12 14.68
N VAL A 209 8.69 3.48 15.63
CA VAL A 209 8.75 3.10 17.04
C VAL A 209 7.43 2.45 17.45
N GLU A 210 7.35 1.96 18.69
CA GLU A 210 6.09 1.45 19.23
C GLU A 210 5.04 2.58 19.32
N PRO A 211 3.76 2.28 19.08
CA PRO A 211 2.70 3.28 19.18
C PRO A 211 2.73 4.04 20.51
N THR A 212 2.59 5.34 20.46
CA THR A 212 2.66 6.30 21.58
C THR A 212 4.06 6.61 22.11
N GLN A 213 5.12 6.08 21.50
CA GLN A 213 6.52 6.38 21.86
C GLN A 213 7.21 7.35 20.87
N GLY A 214 6.54 7.69 19.79
CA GLY A 214 7.03 8.62 18.78
C GLY A 214 6.36 10.00 18.85
N ASP A 215 6.48 10.72 17.75
CA ASP A 215 5.99 12.08 17.60
C ASP A 215 4.63 12.15 16.86
N THR A 216 4.04 11.01 16.50
CA THR A 216 2.75 10.99 15.80
C THR A 216 1.61 11.39 16.75
N ASP A 217 0.88 12.45 16.40
CA ASP A 217 -0.32 12.85 17.14
C ASP A 217 -1.53 12.03 16.67
N PHE A 218 -2.01 11.15 17.55
CA PHE A 218 -3.18 10.30 17.32
C PHE A 218 -4.50 10.90 17.85
N LYS A 219 -4.53 12.19 18.24
CA LYS A 219 -5.71 12.84 18.80
C LYS A 219 -6.57 13.56 17.79
#